data_2d3858667abfa1a54d011bd8dfa01798
#
_entry.id   2d3858667abfa1a54d011bd8dfa01798
#
_cell.length_a   1.000
_cell.length_b   1.000
_cell.length_c   1.000
_cell.angle_alpha   90.00
_cell.angle_beta   90.00
_cell.angle_gamma   90.00
#
_symmetry.space_group_name_H-M   'P 1'
#
loop_
_entity.id
_entity.type
_entity.pdbx_description
1 polymer ?
#
loop_
_entity_poly.entity_id
_entity_poly.type
_entity_poly.pdbx_seq_one_letter_code
_entity_poly.pdbx_strand_id
1 'polypeptide(L)'
;MNASFEESLNLQDDNLVKYMVEDVEKPGVKEKPILLKFLAILFIALLYGMCMLVKYFIEHPDPSSPVSVPKVNLLPTYIFWGFLIVFISIWTMTLVKRNKSTKFFFGYINTVNYVFWLVIEVNLFFLTLLLSSLTFYGVIALACFLGLIGYIIFRSKSKSLEKQLFNIELKSDKIDNIIQKMFKFLFKYGWIVVILVILWKFIFPNINGIRTDLVGFVGIVTMWVVFDIGFIVLEAYLFIPYLLYGYYRYKYPEEYRDWEGKTQLEWYGEKYFNKHIKGTAKEEKVNS
;
A
#
# COMPACT_ATOMS: atom_id res chain seq x y z
N MET A 1 1.40 -0.84 -19.53
CA MET A 1 2.72 -0.66 -20.16
C MET A 1 3.20 -2.04 -20.60
N ASN A 2 3.69 -2.20 -21.83
CA ASN A 2 4.15 -3.48 -22.33
C ASN A 2 5.60 -3.32 -22.79
N ALA A 3 6.52 -3.50 -21.83
CA ALA A 3 7.95 -3.34 -22.03
C ALA A 3 8.61 -4.71 -22.28
N SER A 4 9.77 -4.70 -22.96
CA SER A 4 10.69 -5.84 -23.09
C SER A 4 11.37 -6.13 -21.75
N PHE A 5 12.13 -7.24 -21.69
CA PHE A 5 12.94 -7.53 -20.50
C PHE A 5 13.97 -6.42 -20.23
N GLU A 6 14.74 -6.03 -21.26
CA GLU A 6 15.77 -4.98 -21.13
C GLU A 6 15.19 -3.65 -20.66
N GLU A 7 14.05 -3.21 -21.22
CA GLU A 7 13.36 -2.02 -20.79
C GLU A 7 12.86 -2.14 -19.35
N SER A 8 12.42 -3.33 -18.92
CA SER A 8 11.91 -3.55 -17.57
C SER A 8 13.00 -3.42 -16.49
N LEU A 9 14.26 -3.64 -16.82
CA LEU A 9 15.39 -3.44 -15.91
C LEU A 9 15.55 -1.97 -15.47
N ASN A 10 15.15 -1.01 -16.32
CA ASN A 10 15.20 0.41 -16.00
C ASN A 10 14.30 0.79 -14.81
N LEU A 11 13.31 -0.05 -14.43
CA LEU A 11 12.50 0.18 -13.22
C LEU A 11 13.32 0.13 -11.93
N GLN A 12 14.48 -0.52 -11.92
CA GLN A 12 15.35 -0.59 -10.75
C GLN A 12 16.06 0.74 -10.47
N ASP A 13 16.08 1.65 -11.44
CA ASP A 13 16.59 3.01 -11.26
C ASP A 13 15.58 3.90 -10.48
N ASP A 14 14.33 3.47 -10.30
CA ASP A 14 13.40 4.13 -9.38
C ASP A 14 13.91 3.97 -7.94
N ASN A 15 14.18 5.10 -7.28
CA ASN A 15 14.78 5.12 -5.94
C ASN A 15 13.94 4.34 -4.90
N LEU A 16 12.62 4.27 -5.07
CA LEU A 16 11.73 3.56 -4.15
C LEU A 16 11.70 2.07 -4.46
N VAL A 17 11.66 1.68 -5.74
CA VAL A 17 11.79 0.27 -6.15
C VAL A 17 13.13 -0.27 -5.69
N LYS A 18 14.23 0.44 -5.93
CA LYS A 18 15.56 0.07 -5.47
C LYS A 18 15.62 -0.17 -3.97
N TYR A 19 15.09 0.78 -3.17
CA TYR A 19 15.04 0.63 -1.71
C TYR A 19 14.26 -0.62 -1.28
N MET A 20 13.12 -0.89 -1.89
CA MET A 20 12.28 -2.04 -1.54
C MET A 20 12.90 -3.37 -1.99
N VAL A 21 13.57 -3.40 -3.14
CA VAL A 21 14.26 -4.59 -3.66
C VAL A 21 15.49 -4.91 -2.81
N GLU A 22 16.32 -3.93 -2.51
CA GLU A 22 17.51 -4.10 -1.66
C GLU A 22 17.16 -4.59 -0.26
N ASP A 23 16.03 -4.17 0.30
CA ASP A 23 15.61 -4.60 1.65
C ASP A 23 15.09 -6.05 1.67
N VAL A 24 14.48 -6.50 0.57
CA VAL A 24 13.96 -7.88 0.43
C VAL A 24 15.07 -8.88 0.05
N GLU A 25 16.09 -8.44 -0.69
CA GLU A 25 17.14 -9.30 -1.25
C GLU A 25 18.39 -9.41 -0.38
N LYS A 26 18.47 -8.68 0.75
CA LYS A 26 19.61 -8.80 1.67
C LYS A 26 19.80 -10.26 2.10
N PRO A 27 21.00 -10.84 1.82
CA PRO A 27 21.30 -12.21 2.27
C PRO A 27 21.26 -12.23 3.81
N GLY A 28 20.38 -13.03 4.36
CA GLY A 28 20.25 -13.18 5.82
C GLY A 28 18.95 -12.69 6.43
N VAL A 29 18.00 -12.18 5.65
CA VAL A 29 16.61 -12.02 6.12
C VAL A 29 16.01 -13.42 6.28
N LYS A 30 16.49 -14.10 7.34
CA LYS A 30 15.83 -15.28 7.90
C LYS A 30 14.39 -14.89 8.20
N GLU A 31 13.52 -15.90 8.12
CA GLU A 31 12.07 -15.86 8.41
C GLU A 31 11.61 -14.58 9.10
N LYS A 32 10.66 -13.85 8.48
CA LYS A 32 10.12 -12.58 9.01
C LYS A 32 9.99 -12.71 10.53
N PRO A 33 10.61 -11.83 11.32
CA PRO A 33 10.62 -11.96 12.77
C PRO A 33 9.19 -12.10 13.29
N ILE A 34 8.98 -12.87 14.32
CA ILE A 34 7.67 -13.10 14.98
C ILE A 34 6.92 -11.79 15.18
N LEU A 35 7.65 -10.70 15.46
CA LEU A 35 7.13 -9.36 15.58
C LEU A 35 6.36 -8.89 14.33
N LEU A 36 6.85 -9.16 13.11
CA LEU A 36 6.14 -8.74 11.88
C LEU A 36 4.86 -9.55 11.66
N LYS A 37 4.83 -10.82 12.05
CA LYS A 37 3.60 -11.63 12.00
C LYS A 37 2.57 -11.10 13.01
N PHE A 38 3.02 -10.75 14.21
CA PHE A 38 2.18 -10.14 15.25
C PHE A 38 1.61 -8.79 14.79
N LEU A 39 2.45 -7.92 14.21
CA LEU A 39 2.01 -6.63 13.66
C LEU A 39 0.97 -6.81 12.55
N ALA A 40 1.12 -7.80 11.67
CA ALA A 40 0.13 -8.08 10.63
C ALA A 40 -1.24 -8.46 11.22
N ILE A 41 -1.26 -9.29 12.28
CA ILE A 41 -2.49 -9.63 12.99
C ILE A 41 -3.09 -8.40 13.66
N LEU A 42 -2.25 -7.57 14.30
CA LEU A 42 -2.69 -6.33 14.94
C LEU A 42 -3.34 -5.37 13.93
N PHE A 43 -2.75 -5.21 12.74
CA PHE A 43 -3.32 -4.37 11.68
C PHE A 43 -4.67 -4.90 11.17
N ILE A 44 -4.84 -6.23 11.03
CA ILE A 44 -6.13 -6.82 10.68
C ILE A 44 -7.16 -6.60 11.80
N ALA A 45 -6.75 -6.79 13.07
CA ALA A 45 -7.62 -6.54 14.22
C ALA A 45 -8.05 -5.06 14.32
N LEU A 46 -7.18 -4.13 13.92
CA LEU A 46 -7.49 -2.70 13.88
C LEU A 46 -8.61 -2.39 12.88
N LEU A 47 -8.62 -3.01 11.70
CA LEU A 47 -9.69 -2.86 10.71
C LEU A 47 -11.03 -3.36 11.29
N TYR A 48 -11.05 -4.53 11.95
CA TYR A 48 -12.24 -4.97 12.66
C TYR A 48 -12.67 -4.00 13.75
N GLY A 49 -11.70 -3.43 14.48
CA GLY A 49 -11.93 -2.40 15.50
C GLY A 49 -12.62 -1.16 14.94
N MET A 50 -12.31 -0.75 13.70
CA MET A 50 -12.99 0.38 13.04
C MET A 50 -14.48 0.11 12.82
N CYS A 51 -14.86 -1.11 12.39
CA CYS A 51 -16.27 -1.51 12.27
C CYS A 51 -16.99 -1.44 13.63
N MET A 52 -16.31 -1.90 14.69
CA MET A 52 -16.86 -1.86 16.05
C MET A 52 -16.98 -0.43 16.59
N LEU A 53 -16.02 0.45 16.29
CA LEU A 53 -16.07 1.87 16.66
C LEU A 53 -17.25 2.58 16.00
N VAL A 54 -17.50 2.34 14.72
CA VAL A 54 -18.67 2.91 14.02
C VAL A 54 -19.96 2.48 14.71
N LYS A 55 -20.08 1.18 15.00
CA LYS A 55 -21.25 0.65 15.71
C LYS A 55 -21.42 1.32 17.07
N TYR A 56 -20.32 1.44 17.82
CA TYR A 56 -20.33 2.09 19.14
C TYR A 56 -20.77 3.56 19.06
N PHE A 57 -20.29 4.34 18.11
CA PHE A 57 -20.68 5.75 17.95
C PHE A 57 -22.15 5.93 17.55
N ILE A 58 -22.72 4.97 16.81
CA ILE A 58 -24.14 4.99 16.47
C ILE A 58 -25.01 4.66 17.69
N GLU A 59 -24.60 3.68 18.51
CA GLU A 59 -25.34 3.21 19.68
C GLU A 59 -25.17 4.14 20.89
N HIS A 60 -24.05 4.91 20.97
CA HIS A 60 -23.73 5.81 22.07
C HIS A 60 -23.45 7.23 21.53
N PRO A 61 -24.48 7.95 21.05
CA PRO A 61 -24.31 9.27 20.52
C PRO A 61 -23.86 10.25 21.62
N ASP A 62 -22.77 10.99 21.34
CA ASP A 62 -22.29 12.07 22.23
C ASP A 62 -22.91 13.40 21.77
N PRO A 63 -23.75 14.07 22.61
CA PRO A 63 -24.34 15.35 22.28
C PRO A 63 -23.30 16.47 22.12
N SER A 64 -22.10 16.30 22.66
CA SER A 64 -20.99 17.26 22.53
C SER A 64 -20.14 17.06 21.27
N SER A 65 -20.44 16.04 20.46
CA SER A 65 -19.69 15.76 19.25
C SER A 65 -19.84 16.87 18.21
N PRO A 66 -18.76 17.26 17.50
CA PRO A 66 -18.83 18.25 16.42
C PRO A 66 -19.53 17.70 15.16
N VAL A 67 -19.81 16.40 15.12
CA VAL A 67 -20.49 15.71 14.02
C VAL A 67 -21.86 15.23 14.47
N SER A 68 -22.85 15.34 13.58
CA SER A 68 -24.19 14.84 13.84
C SER A 68 -24.19 13.31 13.96
N VAL A 69 -25.10 12.77 14.77
CA VAL A 69 -25.24 11.32 14.94
C VAL A 69 -25.41 10.63 13.58
N PRO A 70 -24.62 9.60 13.27
CA PRO A 70 -24.75 8.86 12.03
C PRO A 70 -26.13 8.18 11.93
N LYS A 71 -26.83 8.38 10.82
CA LYS A 71 -28.13 7.75 10.55
C LYS A 71 -28.00 6.40 9.84
N VAL A 72 -26.88 6.18 9.16
CA VAL A 72 -26.63 4.98 8.35
C VAL A 72 -25.24 4.45 8.68
N ASN A 73 -25.14 3.15 8.90
CA ASN A 73 -23.84 2.49 9.04
C ASN A 73 -23.36 2.02 7.66
N LEU A 74 -22.36 2.70 7.10
CA LEU A 74 -21.74 2.33 5.82
C LEU A 74 -20.59 1.34 6.00
N LEU A 75 -20.14 1.09 7.25
CA LEU A 75 -19.07 0.15 7.59
C LEU A 75 -19.57 -0.97 8.53
N PRO A 76 -20.58 -1.76 8.13
CA PRO A 76 -20.99 -2.91 8.91
C PRO A 76 -19.94 -4.03 8.86
N THR A 77 -19.94 -4.89 9.88
CA THR A 77 -18.91 -5.95 10.05
C THR A 77 -18.82 -6.94 8.89
N TYR A 78 -19.88 -7.13 8.10
CA TYR A 78 -19.81 -8.02 6.94
C TYR A 78 -18.88 -7.51 5.84
N ILE A 79 -18.61 -6.20 5.75
CA ILE A 79 -17.62 -5.63 4.84
C ILE A 79 -16.23 -6.12 5.22
N PHE A 80 -15.87 -6.04 6.50
CA PHE A 80 -14.61 -6.60 7.01
C PHE A 80 -14.45 -8.08 6.64
N TRP A 81 -15.47 -8.89 6.89
CA TRP A 81 -15.43 -10.32 6.59
C TRP A 81 -15.27 -10.61 5.09
N GLY A 82 -15.92 -9.81 4.24
CA GLY A 82 -15.76 -9.91 2.78
C GLY A 82 -14.32 -9.69 2.34
N PHE A 83 -13.69 -8.60 2.80
CA PHE A 83 -12.29 -8.31 2.50
C PHE A 83 -11.32 -9.32 3.11
N LEU A 84 -11.59 -9.79 4.32
CA LEU A 84 -10.79 -10.82 4.97
C LEU A 84 -10.78 -12.13 4.16
N ILE A 85 -11.93 -12.54 3.62
CA ILE A 85 -12.03 -13.72 2.75
C ILE A 85 -11.17 -13.53 1.49
N VAL A 86 -11.25 -12.38 0.84
CA VAL A 86 -10.42 -12.07 -0.34
C VAL A 86 -8.94 -12.10 0.03
N PHE A 87 -8.56 -11.46 1.13
CA PHE A 87 -7.18 -11.44 1.62
C PHE A 87 -6.62 -12.83 1.90
N ILE A 88 -7.39 -13.67 2.62
CA ILE A 88 -7.01 -15.06 2.92
C ILE A 88 -6.95 -15.89 1.62
N SER A 89 -7.87 -15.68 0.67
CA SER A 89 -7.87 -16.40 -0.61
C SER A 89 -6.60 -16.12 -1.41
N ILE A 90 -6.19 -14.85 -1.54
CA ILE A 90 -4.94 -14.48 -2.20
C ILE A 90 -3.74 -15.05 -1.43
N TRP A 91 -3.77 -14.98 -0.10
CA TRP A 91 -2.70 -15.52 0.73
C TRP A 91 -2.56 -17.04 0.59
N THR A 92 -3.65 -17.79 0.56
CA THR A 92 -3.63 -19.24 0.32
C THR A 92 -3.09 -19.57 -1.07
N MET A 93 -3.41 -18.75 -2.10
CA MET A 93 -2.80 -18.90 -3.42
C MET A 93 -1.28 -18.77 -3.35
N THR A 94 -0.72 -17.87 -2.53
CA THR A 94 0.73 -17.75 -2.36
C THR A 94 1.35 -19.00 -1.72
N LEU A 95 0.63 -19.66 -0.81
CA LEU A 95 1.11 -20.87 -0.15
C LEU A 95 1.08 -22.09 -1.08
N VAL A 96 0.04 -22.20 -1.92
CA VAL A 96 -0.14 -23.32 -2.85
C VAL A 96 0.86 -23.26 -4.01
N LYS A 97 1.21 -22.06 -4.49
CA LYS A 97 2.18 -21.90 -5.58
C LYS A 97 3.57 -22.35 -5.12
N ARG A 98 4.21 -23.23 -5.92
CA ARG A 98 5.52 -23.83 -5.57
C ARG A 98 6.70 -22.97 -6.04
N ASN A 99 6.52 -22.20 -7.11
CA ASN A 99 7.55 -21.34 -7.68
C ASN A 99 7.74 -20.07 -6.82
N LYS A 100 8.97 -19.76 -6.44
CA LYS A 100 9.32 -18.58 -5.61
C LYS A 100 8.93 -17.27 -6.31
N SER A 101 9.23 -17.10 -7.59
CA SER A 101 8.88 -15.89 -8.36
C SER A 101 7.38 -15.63 -8.33
N THR A 102 6.57 -16.68 -8.57
CA THR A 102 5.10 -16.60 -8.48
C THR A 102 4.62 -16.25 -7.05
N LYS A 103 5.25 -16.82 -6.01
CA LYS A 103 4.94 -16.46 -4.62
C LYS A 103 5.19 -14.99 -4.34
N PHE A 104 6.29 -14.46 -4.81
CA PHE A 104 6.62 -13.04 -4.67
C PHE A 104 5.54 -12.16 -5.31
N PHE A 105 5.17 -12.44 -6.56
CA PHE A 105 4.16 -11.67 -7.27
C PHE A 105 2.80 -11.67 -6.55
N PHE A 106 2.32 -12.84 -6.12
CA PHE A 106 1.07 -12.92 -5.35
C PHE A 106 1.18 -12.26 -3.98
N GLY A 107 2.37 -12.29 -3.34
CA GLY A 107 2.63 -11.55 -2.11
C GLY A 107 2.47 -10.04 -2.31
N TYR A 108 2.96 -9.50 -3.42
CA TYR A 108 2.79 -8.09 -3.78
C TYR A 108 1.31 -7.74 -4.02
N ILE A 109 0.61 -8.56 -4.80
CA ILE A 109 -0.83 -8.39 -5.01
C ILE A 109 -1.58 -8.36 -3.67
N ASN A 110 -1.23 -9.26 -2.74
CA ASN A 110 -1.91 -9.29 -1.45
C ASN A 110 -1.60 -8.07 -0.58
N THR A 111 -0.39 -7.53 -0.67
CA THR A 111 -0.01 -6.28 0.02
C THR A 111 -0.82 -5.09 -0.54
N VAL A 112 -0.91 -4.98 -1.85
CA VAL A 112 -1.73 -3.93 -2.51
C VAL A 112 -3.21 -4.11 -2.15
N ASN A 113 -3.74 -5.34 -2.19
CA ASN A 113 -5.10 -5.64 -1.79
C ASN A 113 -5.39 -5.24 -0.34
N TYR A 114 -4.43 -5.47 0.59
CA TYR A 114 -4.58 -5.02 1.98
C TYR A 114 -4.66 -3.49 2.10
N VAL A 115 -3.85 -2.76 1.33
CA VAL A 115 -3.90 -1.29 1.34
C VAL A 115 -5.22 -0.77 0.76
N PHE A 116 -5.72 -1.35 -0.33
CA PHE A 116 -7.06 -1.04 -0.85
C PHE A 116 -8.17 -1.30 0.19
N TRP A 117 -8.10 -2.44 0.88
CA TRP A 117 -9.02 -2.75 1.97
C TRP A 117 -8.98 -1.65 3.06
N LEU A 118 -7.78 -1.30 3.53
CA LEU A 118 -7.59 -0.24 4.52
C LEU A 118 -8.19 1.09 4.05
N VAL A 119 -7.89 1.51 2.80
CA VAL A 119 -8.42 2.75 2.23
C VAL A 119 -9.94 2.75 2.17
N ILE A 120 -10.55 1.65 1.74
CA ILE A 120 -12.00 1.53 1.65
C ILE A 120 -12.62 1.61 3.05
N GLU A 121 -12.10 0.88 4.03
CA GLU A 121 -12.66 0.91 5.39
C GLU A 121 -12.48 2.28 6.06
N VAL A 122 -11.34 2.94 5.90
CA VAL A 122 -11.12 4.30 6.40
C VAL A 122 -12.12 5.27 5.77
N ASN A 123 -12.33 5.18 4.46
CA ASN A 123 -13.30 6.04 3.77
C ASN A 123 -14.74 5.76 4.22
N LEU A 124 -15.14 4.50 4.35
CA LEU A 124 -16.47 4.15 4.85
C LEU A 124 -16.67 4.57 6.31
N PHE A 125 -15.61 4.51 7.12
CA PHE A 125 -15.61 5.01 8.49
C PHE A 125 -15.91 6.51 8.53
N PHE A 126 -15.13 7.33 7.83
CA PHE A 126 -15.33 8.78 7.79
C PHE A 126 -16.66 9.16 7.13
N LEU A 127 -17.04 8.48 6.04
CA LEU A 127 -18.34 8.68 5.40
C LEU A 127 -19.49 8.39 6.36
N THR A 128 -19.42 7.31 7.14
CA THR A 128 -20.47 7.01 8.12
C THR A 128 -20.60 8.13 9.14
N LEU A 129 -19.48 8.63 9.67
CA LEU A 129 -19.50 9.69 10.69
C LEU A 129 -19.92 11.04 10.14
N LEU A 130 -19.51 11.37 8.92
CA LEU A 130 -19.66 12.72 8.38
C LEU A 130 -20.88 12.91 7.47
N LEU A 131 -21.48 11.81 6.97
CA LEU A 131 -22.60 11.87 6.02
C LEU A 131 -23.81 12.68 6.54
N SER A 132 -24.09 12.60 7.82
CA SER A 132 -25.20 13.35 8.45
C SER A 132 -24.88 14.85 8.61
N SER A 133 -23.62 15.22 8.67
CA SER A 133 -23.13 16.61 8.84
C SER A 133 -22.75 17.25 7.50
N LEU A 134 -22.16 16.47 6.59
CA LEU A 134 -21.93 16.86 5.21
C LEU A 134 -23.21 16.59 4.40
N THR A 135 -23.69 17.59 3.68
CA THR A 135 -24.78 17.35 2.72
C THR A 135 -24.31 16.37 1.63
N PHE A 136 -25.24 15.68 0.96
CA PHE A 136 -24.94 14.82 -0.17
C PHE A 136 -24.06 15.52 -1.23
N TYR A 137 -24.34 16.81 -1.51
CA TYR A 137 -23.51 17.63 -2.41
C TYR A 137 -22.09 17.86 -1.89
N GLY A 138 -21.92 18.01 -0.57
CA GLY A 138 -20.59 18.12 0.06
C GLY A 138 -19.76 16.86 -0.12
N VAL A 139 -20.37 15.70 0.04
CA VAL A 139 -19.70 14.41 -0.20
C VAL A 139 -19.29 14.25 -1.66
N ILE A 140 -20.18 14.59 -2.62
CA ILE A 140 -19.85 14.55 -4.05
C ILE A 140 -18.71 15.52 -4.37
N ALA A 141 -18.77 16.76 -3.86
CA ALA A 141 -17.72 17.75 -4.09
C ALA A 141 -16.36 17.25 -3.58
N LEU A 142 -16.34 16.64 -2.38
CA LEU A 142 -15.13 16.05 -1.80
C LEU A 142 -14.61 14.88 -2.65
N ALA A 143 -15.48 13.97 -3.08
CA ALA A 143 -15.11 12.86 -3.95
C ALA A 143 -14.55 13.33 -5.29
N CYS A 144 -15.17 14.35 -5.92
CA CYS A 144 -14.66 14.96 -7.15
C CYS A 144 -13.30 15.62 -6.93
N PHE A 145 -13.11 16.31 -5.81
CA PHE A 145 -11.83 16.95 -5.46
C PHE A 145 -10.72 15.91 -5.29
N LEU A 146 -10.96 14.86 -4.51
CA LEU A 146 -10.01 13.76 -4.31
C LEU A 146 -9.74 13.00 -5.61
N GLY A 147 -10.76 12.75 -6.41
CA GLY A 147 -10.64 12.14 -7.73
C GLY A 147 -9.77 12.95 -8.69
N LEU A 148 -9.90 14.27 -8.69
CA LEU A 148 -9.07 15.17 -9.49
C LEU A 148 -7.61 15.13 -9.03
N ILE A 149 -7.36 15.20 -7.72
CA ILE A 149 -6.02 15.07 -7.14
C ILE A 149 -5.42 13.70 -7.51
N GLY A 150 -6.18 12.62 -7.33
CA GLY A 150 -5.77 11.28 -7.70
C GLY A 150 -5.39 11.19 -9.17
N TYR A 151 -6.24 11.69 -10.08
CA TYR A 151 -5.94 11.71 -11.50
C TYR A 151 -4.62 12.44 -11.82
N ILE A 152 -4.39 13.61 -11.20
CA ILE A 152 -3.16 14.39 -11.41
C ILE A 152 -1.93 13.59 -10.94
N ILE A 153 -2.00 13.00 -9.73
CA ILE A 153 -0.89 12.24 -9.13
C ILE A 153 -0.58 10.99 -9.95
N PHE A 154 -1.59 10.18 -10.28
CA PHE A 154 -1.41 8.95 -11.08
C PHE A 154 -0.90 9.25 -12.49
N ARG A 155 -1.40 10.30 -13.13
CA ARG A 155 -0.94 10.73 -14.46
C ARG A 155 0.53 11.17 -14.43
N SER A 156 0.92 11.94 -13.40
CA SER A 156 2.31 12.37 -13.20
C SER A 156 3.24 11.17 -13.03
N LYS A 157 2.88 10.24 -12.12
CA LYS A 157 3.70 9.05 -11.89
C LYS A 157 3.74 8.10 -13.08
N SER A 158 2.61 7.90 -13.78
CA SER A 158 2.58 7.06 -15.00
C SER A 158 3.53 7.58 -16.07
N LYS A 159 3.58 8.90 -16.29
CA LYS A 159 4.54 9.51 -17.22
C LYS A 159 5.99 9.32 -16.77
N SER A 160 6.25 9.44 -15.46
CA SER A 160 7.58 9.22 -14.90
C SER A 160 8.04 7.77 -15.09
N LEU A 161 7.15 6.79 -14.86
CA LEU A 161 7.43 5.37 -15.07
C LEU A 161 7.63 5.03 -16.55
N GLU A 162 6.82 5.63 -17.44
CA GLU A 162 6.97 5.44 -18.89
C GLU A 162 8.31 6.00 -19.37
N LYS A 163 8.72 7.16 -18.87
CA LYS A 163 10.04 7.75 -19.11
C LYS A 163 11.16 6.82 -18.67
N GLN A 164 11.08 6.27 -17.48
CA GLN A 164 12.06 5.33 -16.97
C GLN A 164 12.13 4.05 -17.78
N LEU A 165 10.99 3.41 -18.02
CA LEU A 165 10.91 2.13 -18.76
C LEU A 165 11.53 2.23 -20.15
N PHE A 166 11.15 3.25 -20.91
CA PHE A 166 11.54 3.36 -22.32
C PHE A 166 12.73 4.31 -22.56
N ASN A 167 13.37 4.78 -21.48
CA ASN A 167 14.51 5.70 -21.51
C ASN A 167 14.27 6.93 -22.42
N ILE A 168 13.03 7.48 -22.36
CA ILE A 168 12.63 8.62 -23.18
C ILE A 168 13.00 9.92 -22.45
N GLU A 169 13.68 10.82 -23.11
CA GLU A 169 13.97 12.17 -22.59
C GLU A 169 12.73 13.05 -22.60
N LEU A 170 11.81 12.83 -21.67
CA LEU A 170 10.70 13.71 -21.41
C LEU A 170 11.09 14.78 -20.37
N LYS A 171 10.52 15.98 -20.54
CA LYS A 171 10.70 17.05 -19.55
C LYS A 171 10.25 16.59 -18.18
N SER A 172 11.09 16.84 -17.16
CA SER A 172 10.79 16.46 -15.77
C SER A 172 9.46 17.05 -15.31
N ASP A 173 8.59 16.21 -14.75
CA ASP A 173 7.32 16.66 -14.19
C ASP A 173 7.56 17.31 -12.83
N LYS A 174 7.07 18.55 -12.65
CA LYS A 174 7.25 19.30 -11.38
C LYS A 174 6.60 18.59 -10.20
N ILE A 175 5.44 17.95 -10.42
CA ILE A 175 4.68 17.23 -9.38
C ILE A 175 5.47 16.01 -8.92
N ASP A 176 5.99 15.21 -9.85
CA ASP A 176 6.83 14.05 -9.57
C ASP A 176 8.05 14.44 -8.72
N ASN A 177 8.74 15.52 -9.11
CA ASN A 177 9.90 16.02 -8.36
C ASN A 177 9.55 16.47 -6.93
N ILE A 178 8.41 17.14 -6.74
CA ILE A 178 7.97 17.60 -5.42
C ILE A 178 7.66 16.37 -4.54
N ILE A 179 6.91 15.40 -5.05
CA ILE A 179 6.52 14.22 -4.32
C ILE A 179 7.75 13.36 -3.97
N GLN A 180 8.68 13.16 -4.90
CA GLN A 180 9.93 12.45 -4.62
C GLN A 180 10.78 13.14 -3.53
N LYS A 181 10.87 14.48 -3.55
CA LYS A 181 11.56 15.25 -2.49
C LYS A 181 10.85 15.07 -1.15
N MET A 182 9.53 15.10 -1.14
CA MET A 182 8.73 14.88 0.07
C MET A 182 8.98 13.47 0.65
N PHE A 183 8.99 12.41 -0.18
CA PHE A 183 9.32 11.07 0.28
C PHE A 183 10.73 10.99 0.85
N LYS A 184 11.74 11.54 0.14
CA LYS A 184 13.12 11.58 0.66
C LYS A 184 13.21 12.27 2.02
N PHE A 185 12.46 13.36 2.20
CA PHE A 185 12.38 14.06 3.47
C PHE A 185 11.70 13.22 4.55
N LEU A 186 10.55 12.60 4.26
CA LEU A 186 9.82 11.74 5.20
C LEU A 186 10.64 10.51 5.62
N PHE A 187 11.29 9.83 4.70
CA PHE A 187 12.15 8.69 5.03
C PHE A 187 13.34 9.10 5.89
N LYS A 188 13.91 10.30 5.66
CA LYS A 188 15.05 10.79 6.42
C LYS A 188 14.68 11.35 7.79
N TYR A 189 13.56 12.06 7.88
CA TYR A 189 13.19 12.85 9.07
C TYR A 189 11.84 12.47 9.68
N GLY A 190 11.08 11.55 9.09
CA GLY A 190 9.74 11.18 9.58
C GLY A 190 9.73 10.65 11.01
N TRP A 191 10.78 9.95 11.43
CA TRP A 191 10.95 9.51 12.82
C TRP A 191 11.02 10.68 13.82
N ILE A 192 11.56 11.84 13.40
CA ILE A 192 11.59 13.04 14.23
C ILE A 192 10.18 13.56 14.47
N VAL A 193 9.33 13.56 13.44
CA VAL A 193 7.92 13.96 13.55
C VAL A 193 7.19 13.07 14.55
N VAL A 194 7.41 11.74 14.49
CA VAL A 194 6.81 10.79 15.44
C VAL A 194 7.25 11.10 16.87
N ILE A 195 8.55 11.34 17.09
CA ILE A 195 9.06 11.72 18.42
C ILE A 195 8.45 13.04 18.88
N LEU A 196 8.37 14.04 18.02
CA LEU A 196 7.76 15.35 18.38
C LEU A 196 6.29 15.20 18.76
N VAL A 197 5.51 14.35 18.09
CA VAL A 197 4.10 14.07 18.44
C VAL A 197 4.01 13.39 19.80
N ILE A 198 4.88 12.42 20.10
CA ILE A 198 4.93 11.74 21.40
C ILE A 198 5.31 12.75 22.50
N LEU A 199 6.37 13.53 22.28
CA LEU A 199 6.80 14.56 23.22
C LEU A 199 5.72 15.61 23.47
N TRP A 200 5.01 16.03 22.42
CA TRP A 200 3.89 16.97 22.55
C TRP A 200 2.81 16.42 23.48
N LYS A 201 2.42 15.15 23.30
CA LYS A 201 1.45 14.48 24.19
C LYS A 201 1.96 14.36 25.64
N PHE A 202 3.27 14.19 25.81
CA PHE A 202 3.90 14.08 27.13
C PHE A 202 3.97 15.44 27.83
N ILE A 203 4.29 16.52 27.09
CA ILE A 203 4.41 17.89 27.65
C ILE A 203 3.02 18.50 27.90
N PHE A 204 2.03 18.17 27.08
CA PHE A 204 0.67 18.70 27.15
C PHE A 204 -0.38 17.60 27.36
N PRO A 205 -0.34 16.85 28.47
CA PRO A 205 -1.24 15.73 28.71
C PRO A 205 -2.72 16.14 28.80
N ASN A 206 -2.98 17.39 29.20
CA ASN A 206 -4.34 17.90 29.46
C ASN A 206 -4.99 18.59 28.23
N ILE A 207 -4.36 18.59 27.06
CA ILE A 207 -5.05 19.00 25.84
C ILE A 207 -5.90 17.78 25.38
N ASN A 208 -6.88 17.45 26.21
CA ASN A 208 -7.84 16.38 25.95
C ASN A 208 -9.17 17.03 25.58
N GLY A 209 -9.52 16.90 24.33
CA GLY A 209 -10.85 17.24 23.84
C GLY A 209 -10.81 17.53 22.35
N ILE A 210 -11.57 16.75 21.60
CA ILE A 210 -11.95 17.16 20.25
C ILE A 210 -12.80 18.42 20.43
N ARG A 211 -12.40 19.51 19.76
CA ARG A 211 -13.22 20.74 19.78
C ARG A 211 -14.59 20.42 19.21
N THR A 212 -15.64 20.82 19.92
CA THR A 212 -17.04 20.56 19.56
C THR A 212 -17.65 21.64 18.66
N ASP A 213 -16.83 22.60 18.24
CA ASP A 213 -17.20 23.72 17.35
C ASP A 213 -16.90 23.41 15.87
N LEU A 214 -17.20 24.40 15.02
CA LEU A 214 -16.93 24.33 13.57
C LEU A 214 -15.45 24.00 13.26
N VAL A 215 -14.53 24.48 14.09
CA VAL A 215 -13.08 24.22 13.92
C VAL A 215 -12.78 22.74 14.12
N GLY A 216 -13.41 22.09 15.10
CA GLY A 216 -13.31 20.65 15.31
C GLY A 216 -13.84 19.84 14.11
N PHE A 217 -15.00 20.24 13.58
CA PHE A 217 -15.57 19.63 12.38
C PHE A 217 -14.64 19.76 11.15
N VAL A 218 -14.16 20.96 10.87
CA VAL A 218 -13.20 21.21 9.78
C VAL A 218 -11.92 20.41 9.98
N GLY A 219 -11.46 20.27 11.24
CA GLY A 219 -10.30 19.45 11.58
C GLY A 219 -10.47 17.99 11.20
N ILE A 220 -11.63 17.38 11.48
CA ILE A 220 -11.94 15.97 11.14
C ILE A 220 -11.98 15.80 9.61
N VAL A 221 -12.66 16.71 8.89
CA VAL A 221 -12.72 16.67 7.41
C VAL A 221 -11.32 16.83 6.81
N THR A 222 -10.53 17.76 7.33
CA THR A 222 -9.15 17.98 6.87
C THR A 222 -8.29 16.73 7.10
N MET A 223 -8.42 16.11 8.28
CA MET A 223 -7.70 14.86 8.58
C MET A 223 -8.07 13.75 7.59
N TRP A 224 -9.33 13.57 7.26
CA TRP A 224 -9.79 12.61 6.27
C TRP A 224 -9.18 12.89 4.89
N VAL A 225 -9.27 14.15 4.40
CA VAL A 225 -8.68 14.55 3.12
C VAL A 225 -7.16 14.31 3.08
N VAL A 226 -6.45 14.64 4.15
CA VAL A 226 -4.99 14.41 4.24
C VAL A 226 -4.67 12.92 4.19
N PHE A 227 -5.44 12.07 4.87
CA PHE A 227 -5.30 10.62 4.78
C PHE A 227 -5.48 10.12 3.36
N ASP A 228 -6.55 10.53 2.68
CA ASP A 228 -6.83 10.08 1.31
C ASP A 228 -5.74 10.51 0.33
N ILE A 229 -5.29 11.76 0.42
CA ILE A 229 -4.16 12.24 -0.40
C ILE A 229 -2.90 11.42 -0.09
N GLY A 230 -2.63 11.14 1.19
CA GLY A 230 -1.51 10.31 1.61
C GLY A 230 -1.57 8.90 1.01
N PHE A 231 -2.73 8.26 1.02
CA PHE A 231 -2.93 6.95 0.40
C PHE A 231 -2.78 6.99 -1.12
N ILE A 232 -3.36 7.98 -1.80
CA ILE A 232 -3.21 8.17 -3.26
C ILE A 232 -1.74 8.29 -3.64
N VAL A 233 -0.97 9.08 -2.88
CA VAL A 233 0.46 9.26 -3.12
C VAL A 233 1.22 7.95 -2.86
N LEU A 234 0.90 7.25 -1.77
CA LEU A 234 1.52 5.99 -1.41
C LEU A 234 1.26 4.89 -2.46
N GLU A 235 0.03 4.79 -2.95
CA GLU A 235 -0.31 3.84 -4.02
C GLU A 235 0.41 4.17 -5.32
N ALA A 236 0.38 5.43 -5.74
CA ALA A 236 0.97 5.84 -7.01
C ALA A 236 2.50 5.69 -7.03
N TYR A 237 3.17 6.03 -5.92
CA TYR A 237 4.63 6.15 -5.89
C TYR A 237 5.34 4.95 -5.29
N LEU A 238 4.67 4.17 -4.46
CA LEU A 238 5.27 2.99 -3.82
C LEU A 238 4.73 1.70 -4.41
N PHE A 239 3.40 1.52 -4.39
CA PHE A 239 2.82 0.22 -4.73
C PHE A 239 2.77 -0.05 -6.23
N ILE A 240 2.43 0.92 -7.08
CA ILE A 240 2.34 0.69 -8.54
C ILE A 240 3.71 0.37 -9.15
N PRO A 241 4.80 1.13 -8.90
CA PRO A 241 6.12 0.76 -9.42
C PRO A 241 6.57 -0.61 -8.96
N TYR A 242 6.34 -0.93 -7.69
CA TYR A 242 6.69 -2.21 -7.10
C TYR A 242 5.89 -3.40 -7.69
N LEU A 243 4.58 -3.20 -7.88
CA LEU A 243 3.72 -4.19 -8.54
C LEU A 243 4.14 -4.40 -9.99
N LEU A 244 4.51 -3.32 -10.69
CA LEU A 244 4.98 -3.36 -12.07
C LEU A 244 6.31 -4.12 -12.20
N TYR A 245 7.25 -3.87 -11.28
CA TYR A 245 8.50 -4.63 -11.20
C TYR A 245 8.23 -6.12 -10.95
N GLY A 246 7.38 -6.45 -9.97
CA GLY A 246 6.97 -7.82 -9.69
C GLY A 246 6.28 -8.50 -10.87
N TYR A 247 5.47 -7.77 -11.64
CA TYR A 247 4.84 -8.26 -12.86
C TYR A 247 5.87 -8.62 -13.94
N TYR A 248 6.86 -7.77 -14.19
CA TYR A 248 7.88 -8.08 -15.20
C TYR A 248 8.78 -9.24 -14.75
N ARG A 249 9.11 -9.34 -13.50
CA ARG A 249 9.86 -10.47 -12.94
C ARG A 249 9.07 -11.79 -13.04
N TYR A 250 7.75 -11.73 -13.00
CA TYR A 250 6.88 -12.87 -13.27
C TYR A 250 6.78 -13.19 -14.76
N LYS A 251 6.74 -12.17 -15.62
CA LYS A 251 6.60 -12.29 -17.09
C LYS A 251 7.88 -12.83 -17.75
N TYR A 252 9.06 -12.44 -17.24
CA TYR A 252 10.38 -12.79 -17.77
C TYR A 252 11.22 -13.54 -16.72
N PRO A 253 10.78 -14.73 -16.25
CA PRO A 253 11.39 -15.37 -15.10
C PRO A 253 12.82 -15.86 -15.35
N GLU A 254 13.13 -16.36 -16.56
CA GLU A 254 14.45 -16.89 -16.89
C GLU A 254 15.45 -15.76 -17.11
N GLU A 255 15.04 -14.71 -17.82
CA GLU A 255 15.88 -13.55 -18.11
C GLU A 255 16.28 -12.82 -16.81
N TYR A 256 15.31 -12.64 -15.88
CA TYR A 256 15.61 -12.06 -14.56
C TYR A 256 16.49 -12.98 -13.73
N ARG A 257 16.31 -14.31 -13.82
CA ARG A 257 17.14 -15.28 -13.13
C ARG A 257 18.60 -15.18 -13.58
N ASP A 258 18.82 -15.18 -14.90
CA ASP A 258 20.16 -15.09 -15.49
C ASP A 258 20.82 -13.76 -15.17
N TRP A 259 20.05 -12.67 -15.25
CA TRP A 259 20.54 -11.34 -14.90
C TRP A 259 20.95 -11.22 -13.43
N GLU A 260 20.21 -11.87 -12.50
CA GLU A 260 20.54 -11.93 -11.08
C GLU A 260 21.66 -12.96 -10.77
N GLY A 261 22.14 -13.71 -11.76
CA GLY A 261 23.18 -14.75 -11.59
C GLY A 261 22.71 -15.91 -10.71
N LYS A 262 21.40 -16.17 -10.63
CA LYS A 262 20.83 -17.24 -9.80
C LYS A 262 20.70 -18.54 -10.57
N THR A 263 21.03 -19.65 -9.91
CA THR A 263 20.77 -20.98 -10.43
C THR A 263 19.25 -21.26 -10.47
N GLN A 264 18.84 -22.21 -11.33
CA GLN A 264 17.43 -22.64 -11.37
C GLN A 264 16.92 -23.14 -10.01
N LEU A 265 17.78 -23.81 -9.24
CA LEU A 265 17.46 -24.29 -7.91
C LEU A 265 17.18 -23.14 -6.91
N GLU A 266 18.00 -22.09 -6.95
CA GLU A 266 17.85 -20.91 -6.11
C GLU A 266 16.60 -20.10 -6.48
N TRP A 267 16.35 -19.95 -7.80
CA TRP A 267 15.23 -19.18 -8.32
C TRP A 267 13.87 -19.82 -8.08
N TYR A 268 13.75 -21.10 -8.47
CA TYR A 268 12.48 -21.83 -8.38
C TYR A 268 12.25 -22.51 -7.03
N GLY A 269 13.32 -22.75 -6.29
CA GLY A 269 13.33 -23.50 -5.04
C GLY A 269 13.26 -25.02 -5.27
N GLU A 270 13.82 -25.77 -4.31
CA GLU A 270 14.08 -27.20 -4.40
C GLU A 270 12.85 -28.03 -4.80
N LYS A 271 11.69 -27.79 -4.19
CA LYS A 271 10.45 -28.54 -4.46
C LYS A 271 9.95 -28.39 -5.91
N TYR A 272 10.05 -27.18 -6.46
CA TYR A 272 9.63 -26.92 -7.85
C TYR A 272 10.67 -27.47 -8.80
N PHE A 273 11.96 -27.22 -8.57
CA PHE A 273 13.07 -27.70 -9.37
C PHE A 273 13.04 -29.22 -9.52
N ASN A 274 13.00 -29.96 -8.40
CA ASN A 274 12.99 -31.41 -8.42
C ASN A 274 11.77 -32.02 -9.13
N LYS A 275 10.62 -31.33 -9.12
CA LYS A 275 9.39 -31.84 -9.72
C LYS A 275 9.23 -31.49 -11.21
N HIS A 276 9.73 -30.33 -11.64
CA HIS A 276 9.35 -29.75 -12.94
C HIS A 276 10.55 -29.45 -13.86
N ILE A 277 11.77 -29.46 -13.35
CA ILE A 277 12.96 -29.06 -14.09
C ILE A 277 13.96 -30.20 -14.12
N LYS A 278 14.31 -30.77 -12.99
CA LYS A 278 15.34 -31.81 -12.86
C LYS A 278 15.01 -33.03 -13.73
N GLY A 279 16.00 -33.46 -14.55
CA GLY A 279 15.85 -34.56 -15.46
C GLY A 279 14.99 -34.26 -16.71
N THR A 280 14.58 -33.01 -16.93
CA THR A 280 13.86 -32.60 -18.13
C THR A 280 14.77 -31.81 -19.08
N ALA A 281 14.30 -31.58 -20.31
CA ALA A 281 15.00 -30.73 -21.30
C ALA A 281 15.16 -29.27 -20.87
N LYS A 282 14.52 -28.87 -19.78
CA LYS A 282 14.59 -27.52 -19.21
C LYS A 282 15.73 -27.36 -18.18
N GLU A 283 16.36 -28.46 -17.78
CA GLU A 283 17.49 -28.43 -16.84
C GLU A 283 18.73 -27.87 -17.53
N GLU A 284 19.26 -26.79 -17.01
CA GLU A 284 20.54 -26.25 -17.47
C GLU A 284 21.67 -27.20 -17.09
N LYS A 285 22.40 -27.63 -18.08
CA LYS A 285 23.65 -28.40 -17.86
C LYS A 285 24.64 -27.40 -17.24
N VAL A 286 24.93 -27.57 -15.96
CA VAL A 286 26.04 -26.87 -15.33
C VAL A 286 27.29 -27.30 -16.08
N ASN A 287 27.80 -26.42 -16.93
CA ASN A 287 29.13 -26.62 -17.51
C ASN A 287 30.13 -26.55 -16.37
N SER A 288 30.57 -27.74 -15.93
CA SER A 288 31.64 -27.94 -14.96
C SER A 288 32.99 -27.47 -15.53
#